data_307571546071c62dd64509b265592623
#
_entry.id   307571546071c62dd64509b265592623
#
_cell.length_a   1.000
_cell.length_b   1.000
_cell.length_c   1.000
_cell.angle_alpha   90.00
_cell.angle_beta   90.00
_cell.angle_gamma   90.00
#
_symmetry.space_group_name_H-M   'P 1'
#
loop_
_entity.id
_entity.type
_entity.pdbx_description
1 polymer ?
#
loop_
_entity_poly.entity_id
_entity_poly.type
_entity_poly.pdbx_seq_one_letter_code
_entity_poly.pdbx_strand_id
1 'polypeptide(L)'
;MSYLRIFLLLLSLFFPQTLFSTEKTVLYTVDMTKLLKSSDFGKNIISRNNLARQQLQTENDKLERKLLAEEKILSQLRTELSANEFHPKALAFDEKVTRIRAVQGEKEKDLNIKARKEETDFFKIVYPLLYELLLERGGLVLIDQRNVILWDNSVDLTNDAIDMINSVYGSRDIKN
;
A
#
# COMPACT_ATOMS: atom_id res chain seq x y z
N MET A 1 -76.25 3.50 -28.82
CA MET A 1 -75.46 3.15 -27.63
C MET A 1 -74.22 2.32 -27.90
N SER A 2 -74.02 1.72 -29.05
CA SER A 2 -72.85 0.95 -29.43
C SER A 2 -71.59 1.77 -29.65
N TYR A 3 -71.66 2.97 -30.26
CA TYR A 3 -70.52 3.81 -30.60
C TYR A 3 -69.86 4.45 -29.37
N LEU A 4 -70.55 4.70 -28.28
CA LEU A 4 -70.01 5.24 -27.04
C LEU A 4 -69.19 4.20 -26.29
N ARG A 5 -69.48 2.91 -26.41
CA ARG A 5 -68.66 1.82 -25.82
C ARG A 5 -67.40 1.57 -26.59
N ILE A 6 -67.37 1.75 -27.90
CA ILE A 6 -66.18 1.62 -28.75
C ILE A 6 -65.24 2.81 -28.53
N PHE A 7 -65.75 4.03 -28.32
CA PHE A 7 -64.98 5.21 -28.00
C PHE A 7 -64.27 5.13 -26.63
N LEU A 8 -64.94 4.55 -25.62
CA LEU A 8 -64.34 4.31 -24.30
C LEU A 8 -63.25 3.21 -24.32
N LEU A 9 -63.36 2.20 -25.19
CA LEU A 9 -62.32 1.16 -25.37
C LEU A 9 -61.08 1.67 -26.12
N LEU A 10 -61.21 2.62 -27.04
CA LEU A 10 -60.10 3.24 -27.74
C LEU A 10 -59.33 4.25 -26.89
N LEU A 11 -59.95 4.84 -25.86
CA LEU A 11 -59.28 5.78 -24.95
C LEU A 11 -58.34 5.09 -23.92
N SER A 12 -58.55 3.78 -23.68
CA SER A 12 -57.70 3.00 -22.76
C SER A 12 -56.35 2.60 -23.34
N LEU A 13 -56.12 2.75 -24.66
CA LEU A 13 -54.86 2.43 -25.36
C LEU A 13 -53.83 3.55 -25.32
N PHE A 14 -54.17 4.74 -24.79
CA PHE A 14 -53.27 5.90 -24.71
C PHE A 14 -52.77 6.20 -23.30
N PHE A 15 -52.73 5.22 -22.40
CA PHE A 15 -52.01 5.39 -21.15
C PHE A 15 -50.53 5.31 -21.47
N PRO A 16 -49.75 6.40 -21.34
CA PRO A 16 -48.31 6.31 -21.48
C PRO A 16 -47.80 5.37 -20.38
N GLN A 17 -47.33 4.19 -20.78
CA GLN A 17 -46.55 3.36 -19.89
C GLN A 17 -45.29 4.16 -19.59
N THR A 18 -45.28 4.89 -18.49
CA THR A 18 -44.02 5.41 -17.91
C THR A 18 -43.19 4.19 -17.55
N LEU A 19 -42.28 3.83 -18.46
CA LEU A 19 -41.22 2.92 -18.16
C LEU A 19 -40.39 3.60 -17.07
N PHE A 20 -40.64 3.21 -15.82
CA PHE A 20 -39.71 3.46 -14.73
C PHE A 20 -38.42 2.69 -15.11
N SER A 21 -37.52 3.37 -15.82
CA SER A 21 -36.16 2.97 -15.93
C SER A 21 -35.60 3.03 -14.49
N THR A 22 -35.60 1.93 -13.80
CA THR A 22 -34.80 1.78 -12.58
C THR A 22 -33.37 1.96 -13.04
N GLU A 23 -32.81 3.16 -12.88
CA GLU A 23 -31.37 3.36 -13.01
C GLU A 23 -30.71 2.43 -12.00
N LYS A 24 -30.13 1.35 -12.55
CA LYS A 24 -29.43 0.37 -11.74
C LYS A 24 -28.15 1.05 -11.29
N THR A 25 -28.11 1.54 -10.05
CA THR A 25 -26.90 2.06 -9.46
C THR A 25 -25.88 0.94 -9.44
N VAL A 26 -24.83 1.05 -10.27
CA VAL A 26 -23.80 0.04 -10.34
C VAL A 26 -22.70 0.40 -9.36
N LEU A 27 -22.58 -0.45 -8.35
CA LEU A 27 -21.49 -0.42 -7.38
C LEU A 27 -20.40 -1.38 -7.86
N TYR A 28 -19.17 -0.94 -7.81
CA TYR A 28 -18.01 -1.77 -8.09
C TYR A 28 -17.12 -1.92 -6.86
N THR A 29 -16.32 -2.97 -6.84
CA THR A 29 -15.34 -3.23 -5.79
C THR A 29 -13.93 -3.29 -6.36
N VAL A 30 -12.94 -3.03 -5.50
CA VAL A 30 -11.52 -3.16 -5.82
C VAL A 30 -10.73 -3.59 -4.60
N ASP A 31 -9.77 -4.51 -4.77
CA ASP A 31 -8.80 -4.86 -3.74
C ASP A 31 -7.59 -3.92 -3.81
N MET A 32 -7.60 -2.87 -2.97
CA MET A 32 -6.51 -1.87 -2.90
C MET A 32 -5.17 -2.52 -2.53
N THR A 33 -5.17 -3.54 -1.68
CA THR A 33 -3.95 -4.26 -1.30
C THR A 33 -3.37 -5.02 -2.49
N LYS A 34 -4.23 -5.66 -3.30
CA LYS A 34 -3.82 -6.39 -4.50
C LYS A 34 -3.31 -5.43 -5.58
N LEU A 35 -3.87 -4.21 -5.71
CA LEU A 35 -3.33 -3.21 -6.63
C LEU A 35 -1.86 -2.92 -6.33
N LEU A 36 -1.52 -2.65 -5.07
CA LEU A 36 -0.14 -2.38 -4.64
C LEU A 36 0.77 -3.59 -4.82
N LYS A 37 0.28 -4.80 -4.49
CA LYS A 37 1.11 -6.02 -4.52
C LYS A 37 1.30 -6.61 -5.91
N SER A 38 0.38 -6.36 -6.84
CA SER A 38 0.33 -7.06 -8.12
C SER A 38 0.60 -6.18 -9.34
N SER A 39 0.37 -4.86 -9.27
CA SER A 39 0.81 -3.96 -10.33
C SER A 39 2.33 -3.85 -10.36
N ASP A 40 2.92 -3.65 -11.55
CA ASP A 40 4.37 -3.52 -11.70
C ASP A 40 4.90 -2.29 -10.97
N PHE A 41 4.15 -1.20 -10.98
CA PHE A 41 4.45 0.01 -10.22
C PHE A 41 4.53 -0.27 -8.71
N GLY A 42 3.52 -0.97 -8.15
CA GLY A 42 3.48 -1.35 -6.74
C GLY A 42 4.59 -2.34 -6.36
N LYS A 43 4.85 -3.36 -7.19
CA LYS A 43 5.96 -4.30 -6.99
C LYS A 43 7.31 -3.60 -6.93
N ASN A 44 7.54 -2.59 -7.77
CA ASN A 44 8.78 -1.81 -7.76
C ASN A 44 8.96 -1.06 -6.44
N ILE A 45 7.91 -0.45 -5.90
CA ILE A 45 7.92 0.21 -4.58
C ILE A 45 8.26 -0.80 -3.49
N ILE A 46 7.56 -1.94 -3.45
CA ILE A 46 7.78 -2.99 -2.45
C ILE A 46 9.22 -3.53 -2.54
N SER A 47 9.71 -3.77 -3.75
CA SER A 47 11.06 -4.30 -3.98
C SER A 47 12.15 -3.35 -3.46
N ARG A 48 12.04 -2.04 -3.76
CA ARG A 48 12.99 -1.03 -3.25
C ARG A 48 12.97 -0.96 -1.72
N ASN A 49 11.79 -0.97 -1.11
CA ASN A 49 11.66 -0.94 0.34
C ASN A 49 12.25 -2.19 0.99
N ASN A 50 12.05 -3.37 0.40
CA ASN A 50 12.63 -4.61 0.89
C ASN A 50 14.17 -4.60 0.77
N LEU A 51 14.69 -4.11 -0.35
CA LEU A 51 16.15 -3.97 -0.53
C LEU A 51 16.76 -3.03 0.51
N ALA A 52 16.15 -1.89 0.78
CA ALA A 52 16.62 -0.94 1.78
C ALA A 52 16.61 -1.55 3.20
N ARG A 53 15.58 -2.31 3.55
CA ARG A 53 15.51 -3.05 4.83
C ARG A 53 16.61 -4.11 4.92
N GLN A 54 16.84 -4.86 3.86
CA GLN A 54 17.90 -5.88 3.82
C GLN A 54 19.29 -5.25 3.95
N GLN A 55 19.51 -4.09 3.35
CA GLN A 55 20.77 -3.34 3.50
C GLN A 55 20.98 -2.90 4.95
N LEU A 56 19.96 -2.34 5.61
CA LEU A 56 20.03 -1.96 7.02
C LEU A 56 20.28 -3.17 7.92
N GLN A 57 19.61 -4.31 7.67
CA GLN A 57 19.86 -5.53 8.42
C GLN A 57 21.32 -6.01 8.26
N THR A 58 21.83 -6.00 7.04
CA THR A 58 23.24 -6.36 6.78
C THR A 58 24.23 -5.42 7.49
N GLU A 59 23.91 -4.13 7.56
CA GLU A 59 24.69 -3.16 8.32
C GLU A 59 24.66 -3.46 9.82
N ASN A 60 23.46 -3.74 10.36
CA ASN A 60 23.28 -4.10 11.76
C ASN A 60 24.08 -5.35 12.14
N ASP A 61 24.00 -6.40 11.33
CA ASP A 61 24.77 -7.64 11.56
C ASP A 61 26.28 -7.41 11.58
N LYS A 62 26.77 -6.49 10.73
CA LYS A 62 28.20 -6.12 10.72
C LYS A 62 28.59 -5.33 11.98
N LEU A 63 27.73 -4.42 12.42
CA LEU A 63 27.96 -3.64 13.63
C LEU A 63 27.94 -4.53 14.88
N GLU A 64 26.98 -5.43 14.96
CA GLU A 64 26.87 -6.40 16.07
C GLU A 64 28.13 -7.26 16.17
N ARG A 65 28.60 -7.84 15.05
CA ARG A 65 29.85 -8.62 15.04
C ARG A 65 31.06 -7.82 15.51
N LYS A 66 31.14 -6.52 15.13
CA LYS A 66 32.24 -5.64 15.61
C LYS A 66 32.15 -5.38 17.11
N LEU A 67 30.93 -5.10 17.60
CA LEU A 67 30.71 -4.87 19.04
C LEU A 67 31.03 -6.11 19.87
N LEU A 68 30.60 -7.31 19.44
CA LEU A 68 30.96 -8.56 20.08
C LEU A 68 32.48 -8.83 20.14
N ALA A 69 33.20 -8.51 19.06
CA ALA A 69 34.65 -8.63 19.05
C ALA A 69 35.32 -7.64 20.02
N GLU A 70 34.87 -6.40 20.09
CA GLU A 70 35.35 -5.38 21.02
C GLU A 70 35.04 -5.73 22.46
N GLU A 71 33.82 -6.21 22.75
CA GLU A 71 33.39 -6.68 24.07
C GLU A 71 34.31 -7.82 24.57
N LYS A 72 34.61 -8.79 23.68
CA LYS A 72 35.56 -9.88 24.01
C LYS A 72 36.93 -9.35 24.39
N ILE A 73 37.47 -8.39 23.64
CA ILE A 73 38.78 -7.75 23.96
C ILE A 73 38.66 -7.03 25.31
N LEU A 74 37.58 -6.27 25.52
CA LEU A 74 37.36 -5.53 26.74
C LEU A 74 37.27 -6.48 27.97
N SER A 75 36.63 -7.64 27.79
CA SER A 75 36.57 -8.69 28.82
C SER A 75 37.92 -9.26 29.19
N GLN A 76 38.83 -9.40 28.24
CA GLN A 76 40.23 -9.81 28.51
C GLN A 76 41.00 -8.71 29.27
N LEU A 77 40.88 -7.46 28.80
CA LEU A 77 41.54 -6.31 29.44
C LEU A 77 41.11 -6.10 30.89
N ARG A 78 39.89 -6.52 31.26
CA ARG A 78 39.40 -6.44 32.61
C ARG A 78 40.24 -7.26 33.62
N THR A 79 40.86 -8.34 33.15
CA THR A 79 41.73 -9.19 33.98
C THR A 79 43.17 -8.72 34.03
N GLU A 80 43.58 -7.86 33.07
CA GLU A 80 44.97 -7.42 32.88
C GLU A 80 45.23 -6.02 33.44
N LEU A 81 44.18 -5.14 33.42
CA LEU A 81 44.29 -3.73 33.76
C LEU A 81 43.82 -3.45 35.22
N SER A 82 44.38 -2.39 35.78
CA SER A 82 43.83 -1.83 37.03
C SER A 82 42.42 -1.23 36.79
N ALA A 83 41.65 -1.09 37.87
CA ALA A 83 40.29 -0.52 37.82
C ALA A 83 40.30 0.89 37.19
N ASN A 84 41.32 1.71 37.50
CA ASN A 84 41.45 3.08 36.95
C ASN A 84 41.74 3.12 35.45
N GLU A 85 42.43 2.12 34.93
CA GLU A 85 42.73 2.01 33.48
C GLU A 85 41.60 1.34 32.71
N PHE A 86 40.88 0.41 33.35
CA PHE A 86 39.76 -0.31 32.73
C PHE A 86 38.49 0.54 32.63
N HIS A 87 38.13 1.27 33.70
CA HIS A 87 36.87 2.02 33.78
C HIS A 87 36.62 2.98 32.59
N PRO A 88 37.57 3.81 32.15
CA PRO A 88 37.34 4.70 31.00
C PRO A 88 37.12 3.94 29.69
N LYS A 89 37.72 2.75 29.52
CA LYS A 89 37.51 1.91 28.33
C LYS A 89 36.14 1.30 28.30
N ALA A 90 35.65 0.80 29.45
CA ALA A 90 34.30 0.28 29.58
C ALA A 90 33.26 1.38 29.30
N LEU A 91 33.42 2.57 29.88
CA LEU A 91 32.54 3.69 29.66
C LEU A 91 32.50 4.10 28.17
N ALA A 92 33.63 4.20 27.52
CA ALA A 92 33.70 4.53 26.09
C ALA A 92 33.00 3.48 25.21
N PHE A 93 33.08 2.20 25.59
CA PHE A 93 32.38 1.13 24.88
C PHE A 93 30.88 1.24 25.08
N ASP A 94 30.38 1.47 26.29
CA ASP A 94 28.95 1.64 26.59
C ASP A 94 28.35 2.84 25.85
N GLU A 95 29.06 3.97 25.81
CA GLU A 95 28.67 5.14 25.02
C GLU A 95 28.59 4.84 23.52
N LYS A 96 29.57 4.07 23.01
CA LYS A 96 29.58 3.63 21.62
C LYS A 96 28.39 2.76 21.28
N VAL A 97 28.09 1.76 22.10
CA VAL A 97 26.94 0.87 21.94
C VAL A 97 25.64 1.68 21.94
N THR A 98 25.48 2.58 22.90
CA THR A 98 24.29 3.44 23.03
C THR A 98 24.10 4.29 21.78
N ARG A 99 25.19 4.91 21.28
CA ARG A 99 25.15 5.75 20.08
C ARG A 99 24.80 4.94 18.83
N ILE A 100 25.40 3.76 18.65
CA ILE A 100 25.08 2.87 17.52
C ILE A 100 23.61 2.48 17.53
N ARG A 101 23.08 2.05 18.69
CA ARG A 101 21.65 1.69 18.81
C ARG A 101 20.72 2.84 18.47
N ALA A 102 21.03 4.03 18.94
CA ALA A 102 20.24 5.22 18.64
C ALA A 102 20.24 5.53 17.13
N VAL A 103 21.38 5.53 16.48
CA VAL A 103 21.51 5.78 15.04
C VAL A 103 20.78 4.73 14.21
N GLN A 104 20.90 3.44 14.56
CA GLN A 104 20.20 2.38 13.82
C GLN A 104 18.69 2.42 14.03
N GLY A 105 18.23 2.77 15.24
CA GLY A 105 16.81 2.98 15.51
C GLY A 105 16.20 4.12 14.69
N GLU A 106 16.93 5.24 14.54
CA GLU A 106 16.46 6.34 13.66
C GLU A 106 16.41 5.91 12.19
N LYS A 107 17.42 5.18 11.69
CA LYS A 107 17.39 4.65 10.31
C LYS A 107 16.18 3.74 10.05
N GLU A 108 15.86 2.86 11.00
CA GLU A 108 14.68 1.98 10.90
C GLU A 108 13.38 2.79 10.85
N LYS A 109 13.26 3.79 11.71
CA LYS A 109 12.13 4.70 11.75
C LYS A 109 11.97 5.45 10.41
N ASP A 110 13.06 5.98 9.86
CA ASP A 110 13.06 6.69 8.58
C ASP A 110 12.64 5.78 7.43
N LEU A 111 13.11 4.53 7.39
CA LEU A 111 12.68 3.54 6.40
C LEU A 111 11.16 3.25 6.51
N ASN A 112 10.63 3.15 7.73
CA ASN A 112 9.20 2.93 7.94
C ASN A 112 8.36 4.13 7.51
N ILE A 113 8.81 5.36 7.79
CA ILE A 113 8.15 6.60 7.35
C ILE A 113 8.16 6.67 5.82
N LYS A 114 9.32 6.42 5.20
CA LYS A 114 9.46 6.41 3.74
C LYS A 114 8.54 5.39 3.08
N ALA A 115 8.50 4.16 3.59
CA ALA A 115 7.65 3.11 3.04
C ALA A 115 6.15 3.50 3.08
N ARG A 116 5.67 4.06 4.20
CA ARG A 116 4.28 4.54 4.32
C ARG A 116 3.99 5.71 3.38
N LYS A 117 4.97 6.61 3.21
CA LYS A 117 4.82 7.72 2.27
C LYS A 117 4.70 7.22 0.83
N GLU A 118 5.57 6.29 0.41
CA GLU A 118 5.53 5.71 -0.94
C GLU A 118 4.21 4.95 -1.21
N GLU A 119 3.68 4.23 -0.22
CA GLU A 119 2.35 3.61 -0.31
C GLU A 119 1.23 4.66 -0.47
N THR A 120 1.28 5.72 0.32
CA THR A 120 0.31 6.82 0.21
C THR A 120 0.40 7.51 -1.15
N ASP A 121 1.60 7.75 -1.64
CA ASP A 121 1.83 8.40 -2.94
C ASP A 121 1.41 7.48 -4.09
N PHE A 122 1.60 6.15 -3.98
CA PHE A 122 1.05 5.17 -4.91
C PHE A 122 -0.46 5.34 -5.07
N PHE A 123 -1.21 5.37 -3.96
CA PHE A 123 -2.66 5.51 -4.04
C PHE A 123 -3.11 6.86 -4.59
N LYS A 124 -2.42 7.95 -4.26
CA LYS A 124 -2.72 9.27 -4.87
C LYS A 124 -2.60 9.25 -6.40
N ILE A 125 -1.61 8.51 -6.92
CA ILE A 125 -1.39 8.36 -8.36
C ILE A 125 -2.44 7.44 -8.98
N VAL A 126 -2.86 6.40 -8.28
CA VAL A 126 -3.79 5.38 -8.78
C VAL A 126 -5.25 5.84 -8.73
N TYR A 127 -5.66 6.67 -7.76
CA TYR A 127 -7.05 7.12 -7.64
C TYR A 127 -7.63 7.76 -8.91
N PRO A 128 -6.95 8.63 -9.64
CA PRO A 128 -7.46 9.13 -10.92
C PRO A 128 -7.74 8.04 -11.94
N LEU A 129 -6.89 7.00 -12.03
CA LEU A 129 -7.09 5.87 -12.93
C LEU A 129 -8.29 5.02 -12.51
N LEU A 130 -8.46 4.80 -11.21
CA LEU A 130 -9.63 4.09 -10.68
C LEU A 130 -10.93 4.85 -10.97
N TYR A 131 -10.88 6.17 -10.90
CA TYR A 131 -12.05 7.01 -11.23
C TYR A 131 -12.38 6.91 -12.72
N GLU A 132 -11.38 6.99 -13.59
CA GLU A 132 -11.55 6.81 -15.04
C GLU A 132 -12.15 5.43 -15.36
N LEU A 133 -11.58 4.37 -14.81
CA LEU A 133 -12.09 3.01 -14.99
C LEU A 133 -13.54 2.86 -14.48
N LEU A 134 -13.87 3.46 -13.33
CA LEU A 134 -15.22 3.45 -12.79
C LEU A 134 -16.22 4.08 -13.77
N LEU A 135 -15.88 5.24 -14.36
CA LEU A 135 -16.72 5.93 -15.35
C LEU A 135 -16.87 5.12 -16.64
N GLU A 136 -15.79 4.52 -17.14
CA GLU A 136 -15.82 3.66 -18.34
C GLU A 136 -16.76 2.46 -18.16
N ARG A 137 -16.86 1.93 -16.94
CA ARG A 137 -17.77 0.83 -16.60
C ARG A 137 -19.18 1.28 -16.25
N GLY A 138 -19.48 2.59 -16.34
CA GLY A 138 -20.79 3.15 -15.98
C GLY A 138 -21.10 3.04 -14.49
N GLY A 139 -20.06 2.93 -13.64
CA GLY A 139 -20.20 2.83 -12.20
C GLY A 139 -20.37 4.20 -11.54
N LEU A 140 -21.03 4.21 -10.39
CA LEU A 140 -21.21 5.42 -9.58
C LEU A 140 -20.39 5.40 -8.30
N VAL A 141 -20.07 4.20 -7.78
CA VAL A 141 -19.33 4.03 -6.54
C VAL A 141 -18.34 2.89 -6.68
N LEU A 142 -17.11 3.11 -6.23
CA LEU A 142 -16.07 2.09 -6.08
C LEU A 142 -15.76 1.91 -4.60
N ILE A 143 -15.81 0.66 -4.12
CA ILE A 143 -15.66 0.33 -2.70
C ILE A 143 -14.46 -0.61 -2.55
N ASP A 144 -13.62 -0.34 -1.55
CA ASP A 144 -12.53 -1.27 -1.18
C ASP A 144 -13.13 -2.58 -0.63
N GLN A 145 -12.71 -3.71 -1.18
CA GLN A 145 -13.19 -5.05 -0.79
C GLN A 145 -13.02 -5.33 0.71
N ARG A 146 -12.06 -4.70 1.39
CA ARG A 146 -11.89 -4.81 2.85
C ARG A 146 -13.10 -4.31 3.65
N ASN A 147 -13.95 -3.48 3.04
CA ASN A 147 -15.14 -2.91 3.66
C ASN A 147 -16.44 -3.62 3.21
N VAL A 148 -16.32 -4.71 2.44
CA VAL A 148 -17.46 -5.45 1.89
C VAL A 148 -17.40 -6.89 2.39
N ILE A 149 -18.52 -7.40 2.92
CA ILE A 149 -18.59 -8.78 3.42
C ILE A 149 -18.73 -9.78 2.26
N LEU A 150 -19.56 -9.45 1.27
CA LEU A 150 -19.85 -10.31 0.12
C LEU A 150 -20.02 -9.45 -1.13
N TRP A 151 -19.47 -9.88 -2.24
CA TRP A 151 -19.64 -9.29 -3.57
C TRP A 151 -19.64 -10.38 -4.64
N ASP A 152 -20.20 -10.08 -5.80
CA ASP A 152 -20.10 -10.92 -6.98
C ASP A 152 -18.86 -10.51 -7.81
N ASN A 153 -18.17 -11.49 -8.39
CA ASN A 153 -16.97 -11.22 -9.18
C ASN A 153 -17.23 -10.32 -10.41
N SER A 154 -18.47 -10.23 -10.88
CA SER A 154 -18.86 -9.35 -12.00
C SER A 154 -18.70 -7.86 -11.69
N VAL A 155 -18.65 -7.48 -10.40
CA VAL A 155 -18.44 -6.11 -9.95
C VAL A 155 -17.03 -5.83 -9.44
N ASP A 156 -16.12 -6.79 -9.56
CA ASP A 156 -14.71 -6.65 -9.15
C ASP A 156 -13.86 -6.06 -10.29
N LEU A 157 -13.39 -4.83 -10.12
CA LEU A 157 -12.53 -4.15 -11.09
C LEU A 157 -11.03 -4.30 -10.79
N THR A 158 -10.64 -5.15 -9.83
CA THR A 158 -9.24 -5.23 -9.38
C THR A 158 -8.27 -5.57 -10.51
N ASN A 159 -8.60 -6.55 -11.34
CA ASN A 159 -7.69 -6.97 -12.44
C ASN A 159 -7.64 -5.90 -13.54
N ASP A 160 -8.78 -5.33 -13.93
CA ASP A 160 -8.84 -4.24 -14.90
C ASP A 160 -8.02 -3.03 -14.43
N ALA A 161 -8.11 -2.70 -13.13
CA ALA A 161 -7.33 -1.63 -12.52
C ALA A 161 -5.82 -1.93 -12.54
N ILE A 162 -5.40 -3.18 -12.27
CA ILE A 162 -3.98 -3.59 -12.36
C ILE A 162 -3.49 -3.42 -13.80
N ASP A 163 -4.26 -3.86 -14.79
CA ASP A 163 -3.89 -3.76 -16.20
C ASP A 163 -3.78 -2.29 -16.63
N MET A 164 -4.71 -1.44 -16.20
CA MET A 164 -4.65 0.01 -16.45
C MET A 164 -3.41 0.65 -15.79
N ILE A 165 -3.11 0.33 -14.53
CA ILE A 165 -1.91 0.83 -13.84
C ILE A 165 -0.65 0.39 -14.59
N ASN A 166 -0.56 -0.87 -15.00
CA ASN A 166 0.59 -1.41 -15.73
C ASN A 166 0.75 -0.75 -17.12
N SER A 167 -0.33 -0.45 -17.82
CA SER A 167 -0.29 0.22 -19.11
C SER A 167 0.28 1.64 -19.01
N VAL A 168 -0.04 2.35 -17.91
CA VAL A 168 0.37 3.75 -17.70
C VAL A 168 1.75 3.85 -17.03
N TYR A 169 2.04 2.96 -16.08
CA TYR A 169 3.22 3.05 -15.18
C TYR A 169 4.14 1.83 -15.21
N GLY A 170 3.77 0.72 -15.87
CA GLY A 170 4.51 -0.54 -15.83
C GLY A 170 5.96 -0.48 -16.36
N SER A 171 6.28 0.49 -17.24
CA SER A 171 7.63 0.70 -17.77
C SER A 171 8.32 1.97 -17.23
N ARG A 172 7.68 2.71 -16.34
CA ARG A 172 8.26 3.92 -15.76
C ARG A 172 9.02 3.60 -14.48
N ASP A 173 10.34 3.54 -14.58
CA ASP A 173 11.18 3.84 -13.43
C ASP A 173 10.79 5.23 -12.92
N ILE A 174 10.30 5.30 -11.68
CA ILE A 174 10.12 6.58 -11.02
C ILE A 174 11.52 7.12 -10.78
N LYS A 175 12.07 7.77 -11.78
CA LYS A 175 13.22 8.66 -11.59
C LYS A 175 12.70 9.87 -10.84
N ASN A 176 13.04 9.94 -9.56
CA ASN A 176 13.04 11.21 -8.82
C ASN A 176 14.01 12.18 -9.45
#